data_6b242ed99dce43c3553de4deda7a925c
#
_entry.id   6b242ed99dce43c3553de4deda7a925c
#
_cell.length_a   1.000
_cell.length_b   1.000
_cell.length_c   1.000
_cell.angle_alpha   90.00
_cell.angle_beta   90.00
_cell.angle_gamma   90.00
#
_symmetry.space_group_name_H-M   'P 1'
#
loop_
_entity.id
_entity.type
_entity.pdbx_description
1 polymer ?
#
loop_
_entity_poly.entity_id
_entity_poly.type
_entity_poly.pdbx_seq_one_letter_code
_entity_poly.pdbx_strand_id
1 'polypeptide(L)'
;MKFITGNKNKFKEFQDILWAENIEQLDIDLPELQEIDPHKIIRHKLEEALKHHKGPLVIEDTSLYFECLWWSLPWPLIKWFLKEMKNEGMYELVKNSGKYKAKATVLIGYAKDTDTIEFFEGTVEWTIV
;
A
#
# COMPACT_ATOMS: atom_id res chain seq x y z
N MET A 1 3.42 6.21 -18.99
CA MET A 1 3.48 5.85 -17.57
C MET A 1 2.69 4.58 -17.33
N LYS A 2 3.25 3.67 -16.56
CA LYS A 2 2.61 2.39 -16.25
C LYS A 2 2.28 2.32 -14.76
N PHE A 3 1.07 1.90 -14.45
CA PHE A 3 0.62 1.70 -13.07
C PHE A 3 0.65 0.22 -12.73
N ILE A 4 1.48 -0.12 -11.74
CA ILE A 4 1.67 -1.51 -11.31
C ILE A 4 0.54 -1.91 -10.37
N THR A 5 -0.38 -2.70 -10.85
CA THR A 5 -1.46 -3.26 -10.04
C THR A 5 -2.09 -4.47 -10.73
N GLY A 6 -2.48 -5.47 -9.94
CA GLY A 6 -3.31 -6.57 -10.40
C GLY A 6 -4.81 -6.29 -10.27
N ASN A 7 -5.18 -5.13 -9.73
CA ASN A 7 -6.57 -4.77 -9.48
C ASN A 7 -7.07 -3.78 -10.53
N LYS A 8 -7.95 -4.24 -11.42
CA LYS A 8 -8.53 -3.42 -12.49
C LYS A 8 -9.33 -2.24 -11.98
N ASN A 9 -10.00 -2.38 -10.84
CA ASN A 9 -10.78 -1.31 -10.23
C ASN A 9 -9.88 -0.20 -9.71
N LYS A 10 -8.77 -0.53 -9.06
CA LYS A 10 -7.76 0.45 -8.63
C LYS A 10 -7.16 1.19 -9.81
N PHE A 11 -6.87 0.48 -10.89
CA PHE A 11 -6.34 1.09 -12.11
C PHE A 11 -7.32 2.11 -12.68
N LYS A 12 -8.60 1.74 -12.77
CA LYS A 12 -9.64 2.64 -13.27
C LYS A 12 -9.82 3.87 -12.40
N GLU A 13 -9.85 3.70 -11.08
CA GLU A 13 -9.95 4.80 -10.13
C GLU A 13 -8.78 5.78 -10.29
N PHE A 14 -7.57 5.25 -10.40
CA PHE A 14 -6.35 6.03 -10.59
C PHE A 14 -6.40 6.82 -11.90
N GLN A 15 -6.84 6.17 -12.97
CA GLN A 15 -6.99 6.77 -14.29
C GLN A 15 -8.02 7.89 -14.26
N ASP A 16 -9.16 7.68 -13.61
CA ASP A 16 -10.23 8.68 -13.48
C ASP A 16 -9.79 9.90 -12.67
N ILE A 17 -9.08 9.68 -11.56
CA ILE A 17 -8.60 10.76 -10.69
C ILE A 17 -7.57 11.64 -11.41
N LEU A 18 -6.67 11.07 -12.16
CA LEU A 18 -5.62 11.81 -12.86
C LEU A 18 -6.06 12.37 -14.21
N TRP A 19 -7.25 11.99 -14.71
CA TRP A 19 -7.72 12.39 -16.04
C TRP A 19 -6.71 12.06 -17.14
N ALA A 20 -5.92 11.00 -16.94
CA ALA A 20 -4.82 10.64 -17.82
C ALA A 20 -5.21 9.45 -18.69
N GLU A 21 -5.25 9.66 -20.01
CA GLU A 21 -5.54 8.62 -20.99
C GLU A 21 -4.31 7.77 -21.31
N ASN A 22 -3.12 8.23 -20.94
CA ASN A 22 -1.84 7.62 -21.32
C ASN A 22 -1.27 6.68 -20.26
N ILE A 23 -2.08 6.26 -19.29
CA ILE A 23 -1.64 5.33 -18.24
C ILE A 23 -1.99 3.92 -18.68
N GLU A 24 -1.00 3.03 -18.64
CA GLU A 24 -1.18 1.60 -18.90
C GLU A 24 -1.13 0.82 -17.59
N GLN A 25 -1.92 -0.24 -17.51
CA GLN A 25 -1.85 -1.17 -16.38
C GLN A 25 -0.71 -2.16 -16.62
N LEU A 26 0.11 -2.36 -15.57
CA LEU A 26 1.15 -3.37 -15.56
C LEU A 26 0.84 -4.37 -14.44
N ASP A 27 0.33 -5.53 -14.83
CA ASP A 27 0.01 -6.61 -13.90
C ASP A 27 1.17 -7.60 -13.87
N ILE A 28 2.04 -7.45 -12.89
CA ILE A 28 3.23 -8.29 -12.72
C ILE A 28 3.35 -8.73 -11.26
N ASP A 29 3.87 -9.92 -11.05
CA ASP A 29 4.25 -10.40 -9.73
C ASP A 29 5.59 -9.83 -9.34
N LEU A 30 5.63 -9.17 -8.18
CA LEU A 30 6.85 -8.61 -7.61
C LEU A 30 7.13 -9.23 -6.25
N PRO A 31 8.40 -9.46 -5.90
CA PRO A 31 8.75 -9.89 -4.56
C PRO A 31 8.26 -8.88 -3.53
N GLU A 32 7.68 -9.36 -2.45
CA GLU A 32 7.18 -8.52 -1.37
C GLU A 32 8.08 -8.68 -0.16
N LEU A 33 8.76 -7.60 0.24
CA LEU A 33 9.59 -7.61 1.43
C LEU A 33 8.75 -7.70 2.68
N GLN A 34 9.21 -8.48 3.64
CA GLN A 34 8.68 -8.46 4.99
C GLN A 34 9.35 -7.33 5.75
N GLU A 35 8.73 -6.16 5.72
CA GLU A 35 9.28 -4.92 6.27
C GLU A 35 8.13 -4.10 6.86
N ILE A 36 8.40 -3.39 7.94
CA ILE A 36 7.42 -2.53 8.60
C ILE A 36 7.28 -1.18 7.88
N ASP A 37 8.35 -0.67 7.30
CA ASP A 37 8.33 0.60 6.57
C ASP A 37 7.77 0.43 5.15
N PRO A 38 6.56 0.98 4.87
CA PRO A 38 5.95 0.87 3.54
C PRO A 38 6.79 1.50 2.42
N HIS A 39 7.58 2.54 2.72
CA HIS A 39 8.46 3.18 1.74
C HIS A 39 9.50 2.20 1.23
N LYS A 40 10.07 1.38 2.10
CA LYS A 40 11.05 0.37 1.72
C LYS A 40 10.44 -0.70 0.84
N ILE A 41 9.21 -1.12 1.15
CA ILE A 41 8.48 -2.12 0.37
C ILE A 41 8.22 -1.60 -1.04
N ILE A 42 7.69 -0.39 -1.17
CA ILE A 42 7.38 0.23 -2.46
C ILE A 42 8.65 0.48 -3.27
N ARG A 43 9.70 1.00 -2.63
CA ARG A 43 10.99 1.22 -3.30
C ARG A 43 11.54 -0.07 -3.89
N HIS A 44 11.52 -1.15 -3.12
CA HIS A 44 12.00 -2.45 -3.58
C HIS A 44 11.19 -2.97 -4.77
N LYS A 45 9.86 -2.84 -4.72
CA LYS A 45 8.99 -3.24 -5.83
C LYS A 45 9.27 -2.43 -7.09
N LEU A 46 9.47 -1.13 -6.97
CA LEU A 46 9.80 -0.26 -8.11
C LEU A 46 11.16 -0.61 -8.70
N GLU A 47 12.16 -0.83 -7.87
CA GLU A 47 13.50 -1.22 -8.32
C GLU A 47 13.48 -2.57 -9.05
N GLU A 48 12.74 -3.55 -8.55
CA GLU A 48 12.58 -4.85 -9.21
C GLU A 48 11.86 -4.73 -10.54
N ALA A 49 10.79 -3.91 -10.60
CA ALA A 49 10.05 -3.69 -11.83
C ALA A 49 10.90 -2.98 -12.89
N LEU A 50 11.74 -2.03 -12.50
CA LEU A 50 12.61 -1.28 -13.41
C LEU A 50 13.70 -2.15 -14.05
N LYS A 51 14.00 -3.31 -13.49
CA LYS A 51 14.94 -4.26 -14.11
C LYS A 51 14.40 -4.84 -15.41
N HIS A 52 13.07 -4.91 -15.55
CA HIS A 52 12.41 -5.57 -16.67
C HIS A 52 11.51 -4.63 -17.49
N HIS A 53 11.18 -3.48 -16.96
CA HIS A 53 10.28 -2.51 -17.59
C HIS A 53 10.87 -1.11 -17.51
N LYS A 54 10.73 -0.35 -18.59
CA LYS A 54 11.15 1.06 -18.58
C LYS A 54 10.08 1.92 -17.90
N GLY A 55 10.56 2.87 -17.09
CA GLY A 55 9.69 3.87 -16.48
C GLY A 55 9.16 4.89 -17.48
N PRO A 56 8.30 5.81 -17.01
CA PRO A 56 7.90 5.95 -15.61
C PRO A 56 6.95 4.85 -15.12
N LEU A 57 7.16 4.45 -13.86
CA LEU A 57 6.32 3.47 -13.18
C LEU A 57 5.68 4.09 -11.93
N VAL A 58 4.45 3.71 -11.64
CA VAL A 58 3.73 4.12 -10.43
C VAL A 58 3.20 2.89 -9.74
N ILE A 59 3.32 2.87 -8.41
CA ILE A 59 2.71 1.84 -7.57
C ILE A 59 2.01 2.52 -6.40
N GLU A 60 0.89 1.95 -5.96
CA GLU A 60 0.13 2.44 -4.82
C GLU A 60 -0.05 1.32 -3.83
N ASP A 61 0.03 1.66 -2.55
CA ASP A 61 -0.26 0.73 -1.48
C ASP A 61 -1.03 1.45 -0.38
N THR A 62 -2.04 0.77 0.18
CA THR A 62 -2.82 1.28 1.30
C THR A 62 -2.41 0.53 2.56
N SER A 63 -2.01 1.27 3.57
CA SER A 63 -1.59 0.73 4.86
C SER A 63 -2.67 0.97 5.91
N LEU A 64 -2.80 0.03 6.85
CA LEU A 64 -3.75 0.12 7.96
C LEU A 64 -2.99 0.03 9.28
N TYR A 65 -3.27 0.96 10.19
CA TYR A 65 -2.62 1.03 11.48
C TYR A 65 -3.65 1.18 12.60
N PHE A 66 -3.42 0.48 13.70
CA PHE A 66 -4.25 0.58 14.90
C PHE A 66 -3.51 1.31 16.02
N GLU A 67 -4.22 2.16 16.75
CA GLU A 67 -3.67 2.81 17.95
C GLU A 67 -3.17 1.78 18.96
N CYS A 68 -3.93 0.70 19.17
CA CYS A 68 -3.57 -0.36 20.11
C CYS A 68 -2.30 -1.14 19.70
N LEU A 69 -1.82 -0.96 18.48
CA LEU A 69 -0.59 -1.55 17.97
C LEU A 69 0.46 -0.46 17.67
N TRP A 70 0.47 0.59 18.47
CA TRP A 70 1.42 1.71 18.43
C TRP A 70 1.49 2.40 17.08
N TRP A 71 0.40 2.43 16.31
CA TRP A 71 0.35 3.03 14.97
C TRP A 71 1.39 2.47 14.00
N SER A 72 1.85 1.24 14.23
CA SER A 72 2.85 0.56 13.38
C SER A 72 2.33 -0.69 12.69
N LEU A 73 1.30 -1.32 13.26
CA LEU A 73 0.71 -2.56 12.78
C LEU A 73 -0.81 -2.40 12.71
N PRO A 74 -1.55 -3.27 12.02
CA PRO A 74 -1.12 -4.52 11.39
C PRO A 74 -0.39 -4.38 10.06
N TRP A 75 -0.50 -3.25 9.38
CA TRP A 75 0.16 -3.07 8.10
C TRP A 75 1.63 -2.65 8.27
N PRO A 76 2.56 -3.15 7.42
CA PRO A 76 2.31 -3.88 6.17
C PRO A 76 2.14 -5.39 6.33
N LEU A 77 2.08 -5.91 7.52
CA LEU A 77 1.95 -7.34 7.80
C LEU A 77 0.48 -7.80 7.89
N ILE A 78 -0.45 -7.01 7.36
CA ILE A 78 -1.89 -7.26 7.44
C ILE A 78 -2.30 -8.66 6.95
N LYS A 79 -1.63 -9.17 5.93
CA LYS A 79 -1.87 -10.49 5.38
C LYS A 79 -1.73 -11.58 6.45
N TRP A 80 -0.68 -11.49 7.26
CA TRP A 80 -0.42 -12.44 8.33
C TRP A 80 -1.42 -12.32 9.46
N PHE A 81 -1.79 -11.08 9.82
CA PHE A 81 -2.81 -10.82 10.84
C PHE A 81 -4.16 -11.38 10.42
N LEU A 82 -4.56 -11.17 9.17
CA LEU A 82 -5.82 -11.69 8.65
C LEU A 82 -5.82 -13.22 8.57
N LYS A 83 -4.69 -13.82 8.21
CA LYS A 83 -4.56 -15.27 8.13
C LYS A 83 -4.68 -15.94 9.50
N GLU A 84 -4.03 -15.39 10.52
CA GLU A 84 -3.95 -15.99 11.85
C GLU A 84 -5.10 -15.58 12.76
N MET A 85 -5.53 -14.33 12.69
CA MET A 85 -6.53 -13.77 13.61
C MET A 85 -7.92 -13.60 13.00
N LYS A 86 -7.99 -13.45 11.69
CA LYS A 86 -9.20 -13.07 10.93
C LYS A 86 -9.73 -11.70 11.41
N ASN A 87 -10.82 -11.24 10.82
CA ASN A 87 -11.43 -9.97 11.21
C ASN A 87 -11.92 -10.00 12.67
N GLU A 88 -12.46 -11.12 13.10
CA GLU A 88 -12.97 -11.32 14.46
C GLU A 88 -11.84 -11.18 15.50
N GLY A 89 -10.71 -11.83 15.26
CA GLY A 89 -9.55 -11.76 16.16
C GLY A 89 -8.95 -10.36 16.23
N MET A 90 -8.89 -9.66 15.12
CA MET A 90 -8.40 -8.28 15.06
C MET A 90 -9.35 -7.34 15.82
N TYR A 91 -10.66 -7.52 15.68
CA TYR A 91 -11.66 -6.75 16.44
C TYR A 91 -11.54 -7.00 17.94
N GLU A 92 -11.39 -8.26 18.35
CA GLU A 92 -11.20 -8.63 19.76
C GLU A 92 -9.95 -7.98 20.35
N LEU A 93 -8.87 -7.92 19.59
CA LEU A 93 -7.64 -7.25 19.99
C LEU A 93 -7.89 -5.77 20.27
N VAL A 94 -8.58 -5.08 19.37
CA VAL A 94 -8.94 -3.67 19.53
C VAL A 94 -9.86 -3.47 20.73
N LYS A 95 -10.89 -4.30 20.85
CA LYS A 95 -11.86 -4.25 21.94
C LYS A 95 -11.20 -4.43 23.30
N ASN A 96 -10.33 -5.43 23.44
CA ASN A 96 -9.64 -5.73 24.69
C ASN A 96 -8.65 -4.63 25.08
N SER A 97 -8.10 -3.90 24.14
CA SER A 97 -7.19 -2.78 24.42
C SER A 97 -7.91 -1.53 24.93
N GLY A 98 -9.19 -1.36 24.59
CA GLY A 98 -9.94 -0.13 24.84
C GLY A 98 -9.57 1.03 23.93
N LYS A 99 -8.70 0.81 22.95
CA LYS A 99 -8.24 1.82 21.98
C LYS A 99 -8.79 1.49 20.60
N TYR A 100 -9.78 2.25 20.15
CA TYR A 100 -10.54 1.97 18.94
C TYR A 100 -10.15 2.79 17.73
N LYS A 101 -9.11 3.60 17.82
CA LYS A 101 -8.70 4.44 16.71
C LYS A 101 -7.87 3.66 15.69
N ALA A 102 -8.11 3.96 14.43
CA ALA A 102 -7.38 3.40 13.30
C ALA A 102 -7.08 4.49 12.28
N LYS A 103 -6.05 4.28 11.49
CA LYS A 103 -5.75 5.14 10.35
C LYS A 103 -5.37 4.30 9.14
N ALA A 104 -5.73 4.78 7.95
CA ALA A 104 -5.25 4.24 6.70
C ALA A 104 -4.37 5.29 6.02
N THR A 105 -3.25 4.85 5.50
CA THR A 105 -2.34 5.68 4.73
C THR A 105 -2.23 5.13 3.32
N VAL A 106 -2.49 5.97 2.33
CA VAL A 106 -2.23 5.65 0.93
C VAL A 106 -0.84 6.18 0.59
N LEU A 107 0.04 5.29 0.17
CA LEU A 107 1.39 5.65 -0.25
C LEU A 107 1.54 5.36 -1.74
N ILE A 108 1.91 6.39 -2.49
CA ILE A 108 2.17 6.29 -3.92
C ILE A 108 3.66 6.45 -4.15
N GLY A 109 4.25 5.48 -4.85
CA GLY A 109 5.63 5.56 -5.33
C GLY A 109 5.64 5.83 -6.82
N TYR A 110 6.40 6.83 -7.23
CA TYR A 110 6.63 7.18 -8.63
C TYR A 110 8.11 7.03 -8.94
N ALA A 111 8.43 6.25 -9.95
CA ALA A 111 9.81 6.06 -10.39
C ALA A 111 9.93 6.43 -11.86
N LYS A 112 10.65 7.50 -12.15
CA LYS A 112 11.07 7.84 -13.51
C LYS A 112 12.15 6.87 -13.98
N ASP A 113 13.10 6.58 -13.10
CA ASP A 113 14.19 5.62 -13.27
C ASP A 113 14.66 5.18 -11.87
N THR A 114 15.72 4.37 -11.79
CA THR A 114 16.27 3.90 -10.50
C THR A 114 16.83 5.00 -9.62
N ASP A 115 17.21 6.13 -10.21
CA ASP A 115 17.80 7.26 -9.48
C ASP A 115 16.77 8.29 -9.03
N THR A 116 15.57 8.27 -9.64
CA THR A 116 14.51 9.23 -9.35
C THR A 116 13.25 8.52 -8.90
N ILE A 117 13.11 8.35 -7.58
CA ILE A 117 11.93 7.75 -6.95
C ILE A 117 11.34 8.77 -5.97
N GLU A 118 10.07 9.09 -6.15
CA GLU A 118 9.34 10.03 -5.31
C GLU A 118 8.16 9.36 -4.64
N PHE A 119 7.80 9.83 -3.45
CA PHE A 119 6.68 9.30 -2.69
C PHE A 119 5.66 10.39 -2.40
N PHE A 120 4.38 10.00 -2.44
CA PHE A 120 3.25 10.86 -2.11
C PHE A 120 2.36 10.11 -1.13
N GLU A 121 1.89 10.79 -0.08
CA GLU A 121 1.21 10.15 1.03
C GLU A 121 -0.05 10.91 1.43
N GLY A 122 -1.13 10.18 1.72
CA GLY A 122 -2.36 10.71 2.29
C GLY A 122 -2.87 9.81 3.40
N THR A 123 -3.43 10.40 4.45
CA THR A 123 -3.86 9.66 5.64
C THR A 123 -5.29 10.00 6.02
N VAL A 124 -6.07 8.99 6.41
CA VAL A 124 -7.42 9.13 6.97
C VAL A 124 -7.50 8.39 8.30
N GLU A 125 -8.10 9.02 9.30
CA GLU A 125 -8.30 8.42 10.63
C GLU A 125 -9.79 8.21 10.91
N TRP A 126 -10.10 7.13 11.65
CA TRP A 126 -11.47 6.85 12.12
C TRP A 126 -11.46 6.02 13.39
N THR A 127 -12.67 5.84 13.95
CA THR A 127 -12.88 4.98 15.11
C THR A 127 -13.52 3.67 14.64
N ILE A 128 -12.97 2.55 15.07
CA ILE A 128 -13.51 1.21 14.78
C ILE A 128 -14.76 0.98 15.63
N VAL A 129 -15.83 0.57 14.98
CA VAL A 129 -17.12 0.29 15.63
C VAL A 129 -17.53 -1.14 15.39
#